data_d7ba4c513931c59ae248b7ca032bc2bf
#
_entry.id   d7ba4c513931c59ae248b7ca032bc2bf
#
_cell.length_a   1.000
_cell.length_b   1.000
_cell.length_c   1.000
_cell.angle_alpha   90.00
_cell.angle_beta   90.00
_cell.angle_gamma   90.00
#
_symmetry.space_group_name_H-M   'P 1'
#
loop_
_entity.id
_entity.type
_entity.pdbx_description
1 polymer ?
#
loop_
_entity_poly.entity_id
_entity_poly.type
_entity_poly.pdbx_seq_one_letter_code
_entity_poly.pdbx_strand_id
1 'polypeptide(L)'
;SNMVQTALMMRLTPNICAYDPYAPALEGVAEEMYHCSFGGVNLTWTSDIREALSGAKYVVSSGGAARKAGMTREDLLKGNAEIAARFGKDIRAYCPDVKHVVVVFNPADITGLIALIHAGIEPSRLSTLAALDSTRLQTELARFFGVAQDTVTHARTYGGHGEQMAVFASGTQIDGTPLDSLIGSSALGQEQWAELQQSGIQGGKR
;
A
#
# COMPACT_ATOMS: atom_id res chain seq x y z
N SER A 1 -3.81 -12.90 0.81
CA SER A 1 -2.92 -13.98 0.35
C SER A 1 -1.62 -13.45 -0.24
N ASN A 2 -1.64 -12.56 -1.25
CA ASN A 2 -0.43 -12.10 -1.96
C ASN A 2 0.64 -11.49 -1.03
N MET A 3 0.28 -10.74 -0.01
CA MET A 3 1.26 -10.19 0.94
C MET A 3 1.97 -11.28 1.75
N VAL A 4 1.23 -12.29 2.20
CA VAL A 4 1.81 -13.42 2.92
C VAL A 4 2.76 -14.19 2.01
N GLN A 5 2.31 -14.51 0.80
CA GLN A 5 3.15 -15.17 -0.21
C GLN A 5 4.43 -14.39 -0.50
N THR A 6 4.34 -13.08 -0.73
CA THR A 6 5.51 -12.25 -1.00
C THR A 6 6.47 -12.24 0.21
N ALA A 7 5.96 -12.10 1.42
CA ALA A 7 6.78 -12.12 2.62
C ALA A 7 7.53 -13.45 2.81
N LEU A 8 6.87 -14.56 2.49
CA LEU A 8 7.46 -15.91 2.52
C LEU A 8 8.54 -16.08 1.43
N MET A 9 8.22 -15.71 0.19
CA MET A 9 9.16 -15.79 -0.95
C MET A 9 10.42 -14.96 -0.72
N MET A 10 10.24 -13.74 -0.20
CA MET A 10 11.35 -12.82 0.08
C MET A 10 12.06 -13.11 1.40
N ARG A 11 11.55 -14.05 2.20
CA ARG A 11 12.09 -14.39 3.53
C ARG A 11 12.33 -13.15 4.40
N LEU A 12 11.34 -12.26 4.45
CA LEU A 12 11.46 -10.98 5.13
C LEU A 12 11.67 -11.12 6.64
N THR A 13 11.19 -12.21 7.22
CA THR A 13 11.33 -12.53 8.65
C THR A 13 11.23 -14.05 8.84
N PRO A 14 11.89 -14.62 9.87
CA PRO A 14 11.79 -16.05 10.18
C PRO A 14 10.41 -16.47 10.70
N ASN A 15 9.60 -15.55 11.22
CA ASN A 15 8.29 -15.84 11.75
C ASN A 15 7.25 -14.91 11.16
N ILE A 16 6.17 -15.47 10.62
CA ILE A 16 5.04 -14.74 10.05
C ILE A 16 3.76 -15.29 10.68
N CYS A 17 2.92 -14.40 11.22
CA CYS A 17 1.56 -14.74 11.65
C CYS A 17 0.56 -14.06 10.71
N ALA A 18 -0.26 -14.83 10.02
CA ALA A 18 -1.36 -14.33 9.23
C ALA A 18 -2.62 -14.21 10.10
N TYR A 19 -3.30 -13.08 9.99
CA TYR A 19 -4.54 -12.81 10.73
C TYR A 19 -5.67 -12.44 9.78
N ASP A 20 -6.82 -13.02 10.00
CA ASP A 20 -8.09 -12.59 9.43
C ASP A 20 -9.23 -12.98 10.39
N PRO A 21 -10.20 -12.09 10.66
CA PRO A 21 -11.35 -12.43 11.51
C PRO A 21 -12.24 -13.52 10.91
N TYR A 22 -12.13 -13.80 9.60
CA TYR A 22 -12.84 -14.87 8.92
C TYR A 22 -11.96 -16.11 8.76
N ALA A 23 -11.96 -16.96 9.78
CA ALA A 23 -11.12 -18.14 9.89
C ALA A 23 -11.13 -19.08 8.65
N PRO A 24 -12.27 -19.38 8.00
CA PRO A 24 -12.27 -20.30 6.86
C PRO A 24 -11.44 -19.83 5.66
N ALA A 25 -11.46 -18.51 5.36
CA ALA A 25 -10.64 -17.98 4.28
C ALA A 25 -9.14 -17.95 4.65
N LEU A 26 -8.85 -17.73 5.92
CA LEU A 26 -7.49 -17.72 6.43
C LEU A 26 -6.85 -19.11 6.39
N GLU A 27 -7.59 -20.14 6.79
CA GLU A 27 -7.16 -21.53 6.76
C GLU A 27 -6.79 -21.96 5.33
N GLY A 28 -7.66 -21.67 4.34
CA GLY A 28 -7.37 -21.99 2.94
C GLY A 28 -6.10 -21.30 2.42
N VAL A 29 -5.89 -20.02 2.77
CA VAL A 29 -4.65 -19.31 2.40
C VAL A 29 -3.42 -19.93 3.06
N ALA A 30 -3.51 -20.32 4.32
CA ALA A 30 -2.40 -20.92 5.04
C ALA A 30 -2.02 -22.28 4.45
N GLU A 31 -2.98 -23.14 4.16
CA GLU A 31 -2.77 -24.43 3.52
C GLU A 31 -2.09 -24.29 2.16
N GLU A 32 -2.56 -23.36 1.30
CA GLU A 32 -1.90 -23.07 0.03
C GLU A 32 -0.43 -22.65 0.22
N MET A 33 -0.14 -21.83 1.22
CA MET A 33 1.24 -21.40 1.49
C MET A 33 2.11 -22.56 2.01
N TYR A 34 1.56 -23.49 2.78
CA TYR A 34 2.27 -24.71 3.17
C TYR A 34 2.58 -25.60 1.98
N HIS A 35 1.64 -25.77 1.04
CA HIS A 35 1.87 -26.53 -0.19
C HIS A 35 2.98 -25.95 -1.07
N CYS A 36 3.23 -24.62 -0.99
CA CYS A 36 4.34 -23.98 -1.68
C CYS A 36 5.72 -24.32 -1.08
N SER A 37 5.78 -24.92 0.10
CA SER A 37 7.02 -25.38 0.76
C SER A 37 8.10 -24.30 0.89
N PHE A 38 7.74 -23.09 1.33
CA PHE A 38 8.72 -22.04 1.61
C PHE A 38 9.58 -22.39 2.82
N GLY A 39 10.80 -22.89 2.56
CA GLY A 39 11.73 -23.29 3.62
C GLY A 39 12.29 -22.10 4.41
N GLY A 40 12.57 -22.31 5.70
CA GLY A 40 13.25 -21.35 6.56
C GLY A 40 12.35 -20.24 7.13
N VAL A 41 11.04 -20.33 6.96
CA VAL A 41 10.06 -19.42 7.57
C VAL A 41 8.98 -20.22 8.31
N ASN A 42 8.73 -19.83 9.55
CA ASN A 42 7.62 -20.37 10.35
C ASN A 42 6.38 -19.52 10.07
N LEU A 43 5.38 -20.11 9.42
CA LEU A 43 4.08 -19.49 9.18
C LEU A 43 3.07 -20.01 10.20
N THR A 44 2.43 -19.12 10.91
CA THR A 44 1.26 -19.39 11.75
C THR A 44 0.07 -18.54 11.30
N TRP A 45 -1.12 -18.91 11.71
CA TRP A 45 -2.32 -18.11 11.45
C TRP A 45 -3.30 -18.21 12.61
N THR A 46 -4.09 -17.16 12.79
CA THR A 46 -5.10 -17.10 13.83
C THR A 46 -6.20 -16.10 13.49
N SER A 47 -7.40 -16.32 14.00
CA SER A 47 -8.50 -15.35 13.98
C SER A 47 -8.62 -14.56 15.29
N ASP A 48 -7.73 -14.77 16.24
CA ASP A 48 -7.61 -13.97 17.47
C ASP A 48 -6.56 -12.87 17.28
N ILE A 49 -7.01 -11.62 17.29
CA ILE A 49 -6.14 -10.45 17.11
C ILE A 49 -5.10 -10.32 18.23
N ARG A 50 -5.42 -10.76 19.46
CA ARG A 50 -4.51 -10.74 20.59
C ARG A 50 -3.32 -11.68 20.33
N GLU A 51 -3.62 -12.89 19.87
CA GLU A 51 -2.61 -13.89 19.53
C GLU A 51 -1.74 -13.38 18.38
N ALA A 52 -2.36 -12.84 17.31
CA ALA A 52 -1.65 -12.34 16.15
C ALA A 52 -0.68 -11.20 16.46
N LEU A 53 -1.07 -10.29 17.37
CA LEU A 53 -0.25 -9.11 17.71
C LEU A 53 0.76 -9.39 18.83
N SER A 54 0.57 -10.44 19.62
CA SER A 54 1.47 -10.76 20.74
C SER A 54 2.90 -10.99 20.25
N GLY A 55 3.83 -10.14 20.69
CA GLY A 55 5.24 -10.19 20.31
C GLY A 55 5.55 -9.73 18.90
N ALA A 56 4.56 -9.24 18.13
CA ALA A 56 4.78 -8.72 16.78
C ALA A 56 5.72 -7.51 16.80
N LYS A 57 6.72 -7.52 15.92
CA LYS A 57 7.65 -6.40 15.74
C LYS A 57 7.26 -5.53 14.55
N TYR A 58 6.68 -6.12 13.53
CA TYR A 58 6.22 -5.47 12.32
C TYR A 58 4.79 -5.91 12.02
N VAL A 59 3.94 -4.98 11.69
CA VAL A 59 2.52 -5.26 11.39
C VAL A 59 2.17 -4.62 10.05
N VAL A 60 1.56 -5.39 9.15
CA VAL A 60 1.00 -4.88 7.89
C VAL A 60 -0.49 -5.14 7.88
N SER A 61 -1.29 -4.08 7.81
CA SER A 61 -2.75 -4.17 7.81
C SER A 61 -3.35 -3.76 6.47
N SER A 62 -4.06 -4.71 5.84
CA SER A 62 -4.92 -4.47 4.67
C SER A 62 -6.40 -4.68 4.99
N GLY A 63 -6.75 -4.71 6.25
CA GLY A 63 -8.03 -5.17 6.79
C GLY A 63 -9.21 -4.22 6.64
N GLY A 64 -9.16 -3.25 5.72
CA GLY A 64 -10.29 -2.35 5.47
C GLY A 64 -11.40 -3.00 4.63
N ALA A 65 -12.63 -2.48 4.75
CA ALA A 65 -13.72 -2.85 3.88
C ALA A 65 -13.49 -2.35 2.44
N ALA A 66 -13.82 -3.19 1.46
CA ALA A 66 -13.82 -2.80 0.06
C ALA A 66 -15.08 -1.98 -0.24
N ARG A 67 -14.97 -1.01 -1.17
CA ARG A 67 -16.11 -0.25 -1.67
C ARG A 67 -17.09 -1.18 -2.39
N LYS A 68 -18.35 -1.18 -1.96
CA LYS A 68 -19.45 -1.92 -2.61
C LYS A 68 -20.20 -1.00 -3.58
N ALA A 69 -20.91 -1.60 -4.53
CA ALA A 69 -21.80 -0.84 -5.41
C ALA A 69 -22.82 -0.07 -4.58
N GLY A 70 -23.04 1.20 -4.91
CA GLY A 70 -23.94 2.10 -4.19
C GLY A 70 -23.37 2.80 -2.95
N MET A 71 -22.18 2.41 -2.46
CA MET A 71 -21.53 3.11 -1.36
C MET A 71 -20.90 4.43 -1.84
N THR A 72 -21.10 5.48 -1.06
CA THR A 72 -20.38 6.75 -1.22
C THR A 72 -18.94 6.62 -0.71
N ARG A 73 -18.08 7.58 -1.05
CA ARG A 73 -16.73 7.67 -0.45
C ARG A 73 -16.79 7.94 1.04
N GLU A 74 -17.80 8.69 1.48
CA GLU A 74 -18.02 9.01 2.89
C GLU A 74 -18.42 7.79 3.71
N ASP A 75 -19.31 6.94 3.18
CA ASP A 75 -19.69 5.68 3.84
C ASP A 75 -18.49 4.76 4.02
N LEU A 76 -17.66 4.63 2.98
CA LEU A 76 -16.43 3.86 3.05
C LEU A 76 -15.47 4.43 4.09
N LEU A 77 -15.31 5.76 4.13
CA LEU A 77 -14.44 6.42 5.10
C LEU A 77 -14.92 6.17 6.53
N LYS A 78 -16.22 6.31 6.81
CA LYS A 78 -16.77 6.05 8.15
C LYS A 78 -16.47 4.62 8.62
N GLY A 79 -16.79 3.63 7.81
CA GLY A 79 -16.56 2.22 8.14
C GLY A 79 -15.07 1.91 8.36
N ASN A 80 -14.21 2.40 7.48
CA ASN A 80 -12.78 2.16 7.59
C ASN A 80 -12.13 2.98 8.73
N ALA A 81 -12.67 4.13 9.11
CA ALA A 81 -12.25 4.88 10.27
C ALA A 81 -12.48 4.10 11.59
N GLU A 82 -13.63 3.43 11.72
CA GLU A 82 -13.93 2.58 12.88
C GLU A 82 -12.99 1.38 12.95
N ILE A 83 -12.71 0.74 11.79
CA ILE A 83 -11.74 -0.37 11.70
C ILE A 83 -10.35 0.11 12.11
N ALA A 84 -9.91 1.26 11.61
CA ALA A 84 -8.61 1.85 11.94
C ALA A 84 -8.48 2.21 13.42
N ALA A 85 -9.54 2.77 14.01
CA ALA A 85 -9.57 3.09 15.44
C ALA A 85 -9.48 1.84 16.32
N ARG A 86 -10.19 0.78 15.96
CA ARG A 86 -10.11 -0.52 16.63
C ARG A 86 -8.71 -1.10 16.51
N PHE A 87 -8.19 -1.16 15.30
CA PHE A 87 -6.84 -1.66 15.03
C PHE A 87 -5.76 -0.92 15.84
N GLY A 88 -5.85 0.42 15.94
CA GLY A 88 -4.95 1.20 16.77
C GLY A 88 -5.04 0.83 18.25
N LYS A 89 -6.27 0.64 18.79
CA LYS A 89 -6.48 0.18 20.18
C LYS A 89 -5.90 -1.21 20.41
N ASP A 90 -6.03 -2.11 19.43
CA ASP A 90 -5.49 -3.47 19.52
C ASP A 90 -3.95 -3.44 19.55
N ILE A 91 -3.31 -2.59 18.73
CA ILE A 91 -1.86 -2.36 18.80
C ILE A 91 -1.44 -1.87 20.19
N ARG A 92 -2.12 -0.86 20.72
CA ARG A 92 -1.84 -0.35 22.08
C ARG A 92 -1.93 -1.43 23.14
N ALA A 93 -2.94 -2.31 23.03
CA ALA A 93 -3.22 -3.32 24.03
C ALA A 93 -2.28 -4.52 23.95
N TYR A 94 -1.92 -4.96 22.73
CA TYR A 94 -1.29 -6.27 22.53
C TYR A 94 0.12 -6.23 21.98
N CYS A 95 0.54 -5.11 21.36
CA CYS A 95 1.92 -4.93 20.89
C CYS A 95 2.42 -3.47 20.98
N PRO A 96 2.41 -2.84 22.18
CA PRO A 96 2.80 -1.44 22.36
C PRO A 96 4.27 -1.17 21.94
N ASP A 97 5.10 -2.20 21.93
CA ASP A 97 6.51 -2.14 21.55
C ASP A 97 6.75 -2.46 20.06
N VAL A 98 5.68 -2.43 19.23
CA VAL A 98 5.80 -2.63 17.78
C VAL A 98 6.83 -1.67 17.19
N LYS A 99 7.70 -2.19 16.32
CA LYS A 99 8.75 -1.37 15.68
C LYS A 99 8.22 -0.56 14.52
N HIS A 100 7.35 -1.18 13.70
CA HIS A 100 6.73 -0.49 12.59
C HIS A 100 5.39 -1.10 12.18
N VAL A 101 4.46 -0.24 11.81
CA VAL A 101 3.13 -0.58 11.31
C VAL A 101 2.95 0.02 9.92
N VAL A 102 2.49 -0.78 8.96
CA VAL A 102 2.12 -0.32 7.62
C VAL A 102 0.61 -0.46 7.42
N VAL A 103 -0.06 0.64 7.13
CA VAL A 103 -1.50 0.66 6.83
C VAL A 103 -1.71 0.76 5.33
N VAL A 104 -2.45 -0.20 4.75
CA VAL A 104 -2.65 -0.33 3.30
C VAL A 104 -4.07 0.02 2.87
N PHE A 105 -5.08 -0.16 3.74
CA PHE A 105 -6.49 0.01 3.37
C PHE A 105 -6.93 1.47 3.27
N ASN A 106 -7.76 1.75 2.27
CA ASN A 106 -8.15 3.11 1.89
C ASN A 106 -9.23 3.74 2.78
N PRO A 107 -9.19 5.09 2.95
CA PRO A 107 -8.15 6.03 2.49
C PRO A 107 -6.92 5.95 3.40
N ALA A 108 -5.80 5.41 2.88
CA ALA A 108 -4.66 4.96 3.69
C ALA A 108 -4.09 6.03 4.63
N ASP A 109 -3.96 7.28 4.18
CA ASP A 109 -3.39 8.35 5.01
C ASP A 109 -4.31 8.71 6.19
N ILE A 110 -5.62 8.70 5.97
CA ILE A 110 -6.61 9.00 7.03
C ILE A 110 -6.70 7.81 8.00
N THR A 111 -6.82 6.60 7.49
CA THR A 111 -6.91 5.39 8.32
C THR A 111 -5.61 5.15 9.10
N GLY A 112 -4.45 5.45 8.49
CA GLY A 112 -3.16 5.43 9.16
C GLY A 112 -3.07 6.45 10.29
N LEU A 113 -3.52 7.69 10.08
CA LEU A 113 -3.55 8.72 11.11
C LEU A 113 -4.47 8.32 12.28
N ILE A 114 -5.66 7.79 11.97
CA ILE A 114 -6.60 7.32 13.01
C ILE A 114 -5.98 6.17 13.80
N ALA A 115 -5.37 5.19 13.12
CA ALA A 115 -4.69 4.08 13.78
C ALA A 115 -3.54 4.57 14.68
N LEU A 116 -2.74 5.53 14.20
CA LEU A 116 -1.64 6.13 14.96
C LEU A 116 -2.11 6.78 16.26
N ILE A 117 -3.17 7.62 16.18
CA ILE A 117 -3.74 8.32 17.34
C ILE A 117 -4.22 7.31 18.40
N HIS A 118 -4.94 6.27 17.97
CA HIS A 118 -5.48 5.26 18.88
C HIS A 118 -4.42 4.29 19.41
N ALA A 119 -3.38 3.99 18.62
CA ALA A 119 -2.26 3.18 19.06
C ALA A 119 -1.37 3.91 20.09
N GLY A 120 -1.25 5.23 19.97
CA GLY A 120 -0.41 6.03 20.85
C GLY A 120 1.08 5.69 20.75
N ILE A 121 1.51 5.25 19.59
CA ILE A 121 2.92 5.00 19.24
C ILE A 121 3.54 6.24 18.60
N GLU A 122 4.87 6.28 18.54
CA GLU A 122 5.59 7.38 17.88
C GLU A 122 5.25 7.44 16.37
N PRO A 123 5.03 8.64 15.78
CA PRO A 123 4.67 8.78 14.37
C PRO A 123 5.66 8.10 13.40
N SER A 124 6.94 8.06 13.73
CA SER A 124 7.98 7.38 12.94
C SER A 124 7.79 5.85 12.87
N ARG A 125 6.94 5.28 13.72
CA ARG A 125 6.63 3.84 13.75
C ARG A 125 5.41 3.45 12.92
N LEU A 126 4.80 4.38 12.20
CA LEU A 126 3.69 4.06 11.30
C LEU A 126 3.89 4.70 9.95
N SER A 127 3.60 3.97 8.90
CA SER A 127 3.55 4.47 7.54
C SER A 127 2.30 3.97 6.82
N THR A 128 1.94 4.68 5.76
CA THR A 128 0.84 4.30 4.87
C THR A 128 1.38 3.91 3.51
N LEU A 129 0.75 2.95 2.85
CA LEU A 129 1.16 2.53 1.52
C LEU A 129 0.36 3.30 0.46
N ALA A 130 0.98 4.32 -0.13
CA ALA A 130 0.42 5.15 -1.19
C ALA A 130 1.30 5.19 -2.46
N ALA A 131 2.36 4.38 -2.52
CA ALA A 131 3.34 4.40 -3.62
C ALA A 131 2.81 3.89 -4.97
N LEU A 132 1.66 3.21 -5.00
CA LEU A 132 1.12 2.59 -6.21
C LEU A 132 0.88 3.60 -7.34
N ASP A 133 0.39 4.80 -7.02
CA ASP A 133 0.12 5.81 -8.05
C ASP A 133 1.41 6.36 -8.65
N SER A 134 2.47 6.51 -7.86
CA SER A 134 3.80 6.86 -8.36
C SER A 134 4.36 5.76 -9.28
N THR A 135 4.16 4.49 -8.95
CA THR A 135 4.56 3.37 -9.81
C THR A 135 3.74 3.31 -11.10
N ARG A 136 2.45 3.67 -11.06
CA ARG A 136 1.63 3.81 -12.28
C ARG A 136 2.16 4.91 -13.19
N LEU A 137 2.46 6.09 -12.64
CA LEU A 137 3.10 7.16 -13.40
C LEU A 137 4.42 6.70 -14.03
N GLN A 138 5.27 6.04 -13.28
CA GLN A 138 6.52 5.44 -13.75
C GLN A 138 6.27 4.51 -14.94
N THR A 139 5.26 3.64 -14.83
CA THR A 139 4.90 2.70 -15.91
C THR A 139 4.40 3.41 -17.17
N GLU A 140 3.53 4.43 -17.02
CA GLU A 140 3.00 5.18 -18.18
C GLU A 140 4.11 5.97 -18.89
N LEU A 141 5.03 6.57 -18.13
CA LEU A 141 6.21 7.24 -18.70
C LEU A 141 7.13 6.25 -19.43
N ALA A 142 7.42 5.09 -18.81
CA ALA A 142 8.24 4.05 -19.44
C ALA A 142 7.65 3.57 -20.77
N ARG A 143 6.33 3.36 -20.82
CA ARG A 143 5.62 2.98 -22.05
C ARG A 143 5.66 4.05 -23.11
N PHE A 144 5.45 5.31 -22.73
CA PHE A 144 5.46 6.44 -23.66
C PHE A 144 6.82 6.62 -24.32
N PHE A 145 7.90 6.56 -23.53
CA PHE A 145 9.27 6.71 -24.04
C PHE A 145 9.88 5.42 -24.61
N GLY A 146 9.21 4.27 -24.47
CA GLY A 146 9.72 2.98 -24.95
C GLY A 146 10.98 2.51 -24.20
N VAL A 147 11.11 2.85 -22.92
CA VAL A 147 12.26 2.49 -22.07
C VAL A 147 11.87 1.47 -21.00
N ALA A 148 12.86 0.86 -20.34
CA ALA A 148 12.61 -0.02 -19.21
C ALA A 148 12.06 0.77 -18.02
N GLN A 149 11.16 0.16 -17.22
CA GLN A 149 10.49 0.86 -16.13
C GLN A 149 11.48 1.34 -15.04
N ASP A 150 12.55 0.61 -14.79
CA ASP A 150 13.58 0.93 -13.80
C ASP A 150 14.48 2.11 -14.21
N THR A 151 14.51 2.47 -15.50
CA THR A 151 15.22 3.67 -16.00
C THR A 151 14.42 4.95 -15.80
N VAL A 152 13.11 4.85 -15.48
CA VAL A 152 12.29 5.98 -15.05
C VAL A 152 12.43 6.12 -13.53
N THR A 153 13.20 7.10 -13.09
CA THR A 153 13.51 7.27 -11.68
C THR A 153 12.78 8.48 -11.08
N HIS A 154 12.50 8.42 -9.78
CA HIS A 154 11.92 9.50 -8.98
C HIS A 154 10.54 10.01 -9.46
N ALA A 155 9.80 9.21 -10.25
CA ALA A 155 8.41 9.52 -10.55
C ALA A 155 7.59 9.58 -9.25
N ARG A 156 6.90 10.69 -9.00
CA ARG A 156 6.15 10.95 -7.75
C ARG A 156 4.78 11.55 -8.04
N THR A 157 3.82 11.04 -7.30
CA THR A 157 2.48 11.61 -7.20
C THR A 157 2.16 11.90 -5.74
N TYR A 158 1.38 12.93 -5.48
CA TYR A 158 0.99 13.36 -4.14
C TYR A 158 -0.49 13.74 -4.12
N GLY A 159 -1.06 13.88 -2.93
CA GLY A 159 -2.44 14.30 -2.75
C GLY A 159 -3.45 13.16 -2.74
N GLY A 160 -4.72 13.47 -2.97
CA GLY A 160 -5.80 12.49 -2.90
C GLY A 160 -5.76 11.46 -4.02
N HIS A 161 -6.07 10.21 -3.70
CA HIS A 161 -6.13 9.12 -4.68
C HIS A 161 -7.31 9.29 -5.64
N GLY A 162 -7.08 9.89 -6.80
CA GLY A 162 -8.07 10.21 -7.83
C GLY A 162 -7.91 11.63 -8.39
N GLU A 163 -9.00 12.36 -8.59
CA GLU A 163 -9.00 13.70 -9.24
C GLU A 163 -8.19 14.78 -8.50
N GLN A 164 -7.91 14.58 -7.22
CA GLN A 164 -7.10 15.48 -6.41
C GLN A 164 -5.62 15.09 -6.38
N MET A 165 -5.21 14.13 -7.21
CA MET A 165 -3.82 13.71 -7.33
C MET A 165 -3.01 14.77 -8.07
N ALA A 166 -1.90 15.17 -7.49
CA ALA A 166 -0.91 16.02 -8.12
C ALA A 166 0.21 15.14 -8.70
N VAL A 167 0.48 15.31 -9.99
CA VAL A 167 1.50 14.59 -10.73
C VAL A 167 2.65 15.55 -11.03
N PHE A 168 3.84 15.24 -10.52
CA PHE A 168 5.01 16.10 -10.64
C PHE A 168 6.01 15.57 -11.65
N ALA A 169 6.49 16.47 -12.53
CA ALA A 169 7.60 16.19 -13.42
C ALA A 169 8.96 16.42 -12.73
N SER A 170 9.00 17.40 -11.79
CA SER A 170 10.22 17.79 -11.10
C SER A 170 10.87 16.61 -10.34
N GLY A 171 12.15 16.42 -10.57
CA GLY A 171 12.93 15.32 -10.02
C GLY A 171 12.80 14.00 -10.78
N THR A 172 11.78 13.82 -11.63
CA THR A 172 11.65 12.62 -12.46
C THR A 172 12.69 12.63 -13.59
N GLN A 173 13.31 11.49 -13.84
CA GLN A 173 14.28 11.31 -14.92
C GLN A 173 13.85 10.14 -15.80
N ILE A 174 14.05 10.30 -17.09
CA ILE A 174 13.87 9.27 -18.12
C ILE A 174 15.25 8.93 -18.66
N ASP A 175 15.73 7.74 -18.35
CA ASP A 175 17.08 7.29 -18.75
C ASP A 175 18.15 8.35 -18.45
N GLY A 176 18.12 8.92 -17.25
CA GLY A 176 19.04 9.97 -16.77
C GLY A 176 18.72 11.39 -17.27
N THR A 177 17.76 11.57 -18.18
CA THR A 177 17.34 12.89 -18.66
C THR A 177 16.22 13.46 -17.81
N PRO A 178 16.32 14.69 -17.27
CA PRO A 178 15.25 15.30 -16.49
C PRO A 178 13.96 15.46 -17.30
N LEU A 179 12.84 14.98 -16.77
CA LEU A 179 11.54 15.03 -17.44
C LEU A 179 11.10 16.47 -17.75
N ASP A 180 11.38 17.42 -16.86
CA ASP A 180 11.08 18.84 -17.08
C ASP A 180 11.70 19.39 -18.37
N SER A 181 12.87 18.92 -18.76
CA SER A 181 13.55 19.34 -20.00
C SER A 181 12.93 18.73 -21.27
N LEU A 182 12.18 17.66 -21.12
CA LEU A 182 11.51 16.97 -22.22
C LEU A 182 10.12 17.55 -22.52
N ILE A 183 9.44 18.10 -21.51
CA ILE A 183 8.09 18.66 -21.65
C ILE A 183 8.13 19.92 -22.52
N GLY A 184 7.27 19.96 -23.56
CA GLY A 184 7.25 21.04 -24.54
C GLY A 184 8.27 20.91 -25.66
N SER A 185 9.07 19.84 -25.67
CA SER A 185 9.98 19.49 -26.74
C SER A 185 9.34 18.57 -27.80
N SER A 186 10.10 18.23 -28.86
CA SER A 186 9.67 17.22 -29.84
C SER A 186 9.57 15.80 -29.24
N ALA A 187 10.17 15.54 -28.08
CA ALA A 187 10.12 14.24 -27.40
C ALA A 187 8.84 14.08 -26.56
N LEU A 188 8.30 15.17 -26.00
CA LEU A 188 7.08 15.16 -25.20
C LEU A 188 6.37 16.53 -25.30
N GLY A 189 5.34 16.62 -26.13
CA GLY A 189 4.51 17.82 -26.24
C GLY A 189 3.70 18.09 -24.98
N GLN A 190 3.25 19.36 -24.81
CA GLN A 190 2.44 19.77 -23.66
C GLN A 190 1.11 18.99 -23.54
N GLU A 191 0.44 18.74 -24.68
CA GLU A 191 -0.80 17.96 -24.73
C GLU A 191 -0.56 16.51 -24.31
N GLN A 192 0.49 15.88 -24.81
CA GLN A 192 0.88 14.52 -24.45
C GLN A 192 1.22 14.40 -22.95
N TRP A 193 1.89 15.41 -22.39
CA TRP A 193 2.14 15.45 -20.95
C TRP A 193 0.83 15.51 -20.15
N ALA A 194 -0.12 16.34 -20.56
CA ALA A 194 -1.43 16.42 -19.91
C ALA A 194 -2.20 15.08 -19.99
N GLU A 195 -2.11 14.37 -21.13
CA GLU A 195 -2.70 13.03 -21.28
C GLU A 195 -2.05 12.00 -20.36
N LEU A 196 -0.72 12.02 -20.23
CA LEU A 196 0.01 11.13 -19.30
C LEU A 196 -0.37 11.40 -17.83
N GLN A 197 -0.50 12.66 -17.44
CA GLN A 197 -0.99 13.03 -16.12
C GLN A 197 -2.40 12.47 -15.87
N GLN A 198 -3.32 12.63 -16.82
CA GLN A 198 -4.68 12.09 -16.72
C GLN A 198 -4.71 10.56 -16.68
N SER A 199 -3.86 9.90 -17.46
CA SER A 199 -3.74 8.45 -17.46
C SER A 199 -3.27 7.92 -16.09
N GLY A 200 -2.31 8.59 -15.47
CA GLY A 200 -1.85 8.30 -14.12
C GLY A 200 -2.97 8.46 -13.08
N ILE A 201 -3.71 9.57 -13.12
CA ILE A 201 -4.84 9.87 -12.22
C ILE A 201 -5.96 8.83 -12.36
N GLN A 202 -6.25 8.37 -13.59
CA GLN A 202 -7.33 7.43 -13.88
C GLN A 202 -6.92 5.96 -13.79
N GLY A 203 -5.66 5.68 -13.57
CA GLY A 203 -5.10 4.32 -13.56
C GLY A 203 -5.79 3.34 -12.59
N GLY A 204 -6.45 3.84 -11.56
CA GLY A 204 -7.26 3.06 -10.62
C GLY A 204 -8.67 2.68 -11.11
N LYS A 205 -9.08 3.16 -12.31
CA LYS A 205 -10.41 2.88 -12.88
C LYS A 205 -10.37 1.75 -13.95
N ARG A 206 -9.18 1.26 -14.30
CA ARG A 206 -8.95 0.19 -15.28
C ARG A 206 -8.88 -1.17 -14.62
#